data_ed3d0990fbb12bc0c1f083f938b61166
#
_entry.id   ed3d0990fbb12bc0c1f083f938b61166
#
_cell.length_a   1.000
_cell.length_b   1.000
_cell.length_c   1.000
_cell.angle_alpha   90.00
_cell.angle_beta   90.00
_cell.angle_gamma   90.00
#
_symmetry.space_group_name_H-M   'P 1'
#
loop_
_entity.id
_entity.type
_entity.pdbx_description
1 polymer ?
#
loop_
_entity_poly.entity_id
_entity_poly.type
_entity_poly.pdbx_seq_one_letter_code
_entity_poly.pdbx_strand_id
1 'polypeptide(L)'
;MKTYCTLSDMNYLKQGKALFQSLCDSSSENFILYYLCMDKETYEAVIEYDSRIVPVLLDELEEGNEKLASFKDFSPYNAFCWSLASTFCLYLLEKKNAESVMYIDSDIYFYQDPKLVYDEIGDKSVGIIRHRHNTSLSVDGEFNVGIIYFKNDEAGIECLRWWNDAVLLGTTPELSTCGDQKYLEGFVPRFGDSVCVIDETIAHGAPWNFRLYVYDYIDEGNVIWGDKVQPLVFNHFSKFGYADDGRIWPDKNCYAPHTMNGAVYMLPAVQKFYTDYHKELEKIK
;
A
#
# COMPACT_ATOMS: atom_id res chain seq x y z
N MET A 1 0.37 -4.89 20.26
CA MET A 1 -0.65 -5.17 19.22
C MET A 1 -0.34 -4.29 18.02
N LYS A 2 -0.29 -4.84 16.82
CA LYS A 2 0.01 -4.06 15.60
C LYS A 2 -1.25 -3.36 15.10
N THR A 3 -1.10 -2.15 14.60
CA THR A 3 -2.20 -1.39 14.01
C THR A 3 -1.94 -1.20 12.53
N TYR A 4 -2.80 -1.78 11.72
CA TYR A 4 -2.84 -1.58 10.27
C TYR A 4 -3.99 -0.67 9.89
N CYS A 5 -3.90 -0.01 8.76
CA CYS A 5 -5.03 0.65 8.14
C CYS A 5 -5.02 0.50 6.62
N THR A 6 -6.20 0.47 6.05
CA THR A 6 -6.44 0.43 4.60
C THR A 6 -7.69 1.21 4.26
N LEU A 7 -7.93 1.41 2.97
CA LEU A 7 -9.14 2.06 2.47
C LEU A 7 -9.63 1.40 1.19
N SER A 8 -10.93 1.40 1.01
CA SER A 8 -11.54 1.09 -0.29
C SER A 8 -12.97 1.61 -0.40
N ASP A 9 -13.46 1.63 -1.64
CA ASP A 9 -14.87 1.61 -1.98
C ASP A 9 -15.32 0.16 -2.29
N MET A 10 -16.57 -0.01 -2.72
CA MET A 10 -17.11 -1.32 -3.11
C MET A 10 -16.35 -1.99 -4.25
N ASN A 11 -15.70 -1.22 -5.13
CA ASN A 11 -14.96 -1.79 -6.27
C ASN A 11 -13.71 -2.53 -5.83
N TYR A 12 -13.09 -2.10 -4.72
CA TYR A 12 -11.89 -2.70 -4.13
C TYR A 12 -12.17 -3.49 -2.85
N LEU A 13 -13.43 -3.69 -2.47
CA LEU A 13 -13.80 -4.41 -1.25
C LEU A 13 -13.22 -5.84 -1.19
N LYS A 14 -13.28 -6.57 -2.32
CA LYS A 14 -12.72 -7.93 -2.36
C LYS A 14 -11.22 -7.95 -2.12
N GLN A 15 -10.51 -7.00 -2.69
CA GLN A 15 -9.08 -6.83 -2.48
C GLN A 15 -8.78 -6.51 -1.01
N GLY A 16 -9.50 -5.58 -0.39
CA GLY A 16 -9.35 -5.25 1.02
C GLY A 16 -9.65 -6.43 1.97
N LYS A 17 -10.66 -7.23 1.65
CA LYS A 17 -10.93 -8.48 2.39
C LYS A 17 -9.83 -9.54 2.16
N ALA A 18 -9.26 -9.63 0.95
CA ALA A 18 -8.13 -10.51 0.68
C ALA A 18 -6.86 -10.06 1.42
N LEU A 19 -6.59 -8.75 1.47
CA LEU A 19 -5.54 -8.20 2.33
C LEU A 19 -5.74 -8.63 3.78
N PHE A 20 -6.94 -8.43 4.34
CA PHE A 20 -7.24 -8.85 5.71
C PHE A 20 -7.00 -10.35 5.92
N GLN A 21 -7.47 -11.20 4.99
CA GLN A 21 -7.24 -12.64 5.08
C GLN A 21 -5.75 -12.98 5.05
N SER A 22 -4.96 -12.34 4.18
CA SER A 22 -3.51 -12.54 4.12
C SER A 22 -2.81 -12.14 5.42
N LEU A 23 -3.27 -11.07 6.07
CA LEU A 23 -2.80 -10.67 7.40
C LEU A 23 -3.14 -11.73 8.46
N CYS A 24 -4.34 -12.32 8.39
CA CYS A 24 -4.75 -13.39 9.30
C CYS A 24 -3.87 -14.64 9.17
N ASP A 25 -3.54 -14.99 7.92
CA ASP A 25 -2.83 -16.23 7.61
C ASP A 25 -1.32 -16.10 7.89
N SER A 26 -0.76 -14.88 7.77
CA SER A 26 0.68 -14.66 7.85
C SER A 26 1.16 -14.04 9.16
N SER A 27 0.32 -13.30 9.91
CA SER A 27 0.78 -12.60 11.11
C SER A 27 1.01 -13.52 12.29
N SER A 28 2.18 -13.45 12.90
CA SER A 28 2.49 -14.10 14.18
C SER A 28 2.03 -13.30 15.40
N GLU A 29 1.73 -12.01 15.23
CA GLU A 29 1.33 -11.11 16.31
C GLU A 29 -0.14 -10.69 16.18
N ASN A 30 -0.76 -10.37 17.33
CA ASN A 30 -2.12 -9.81 17.34
C ASN A 30 -2.14 -8.44 16.65
N PHE A 31 -3.14 -8.23 15.82
CA PHE A 31 -3.34 -6.98 15.10
C PHE A 31 -4.79 -6.51 15.09
N ILE A 32 -4.97 -5.26 14.74
CA ILE A 32 -6.23 -4.63 14.39
C ILE A 32 -6.07 -3.94 13.02
N LEU A 33 -7.09 -4.03 12.18
CA LEU A 33 -7.16 -3.35 10.89
C LEU A 33 -8.25 -2.27 10.95
N TYR A 34 -7.85 -1.01 10.95
CA TYR A 34 -8.78 0.08 10.68
C TYR A 34 -9.07 0.14 9.18
N TYR A 35 -10.34 0.10 8.83
CA TYR A 35 -10.78 0.05 7.45
C TYR A 35 -11.59 1.31 7.13
N LEU A 36 -11.00 2.23 6.36
CA LEU A 36 -11.70 3.41 5.88
C LEU A 36 -12.65 3.01 4.74
N CYS A 37 -13.93 3.09 5.01
CA CYS A 37 -15.00 2.79 4.07
C CYS A 37 -15.39 4.08 3.34
N MET A 38 -15.10 4.14 2.04
CA MET A 38 -15.35 5.32 1.21
C MET A 38 -16.85 5.51 0.89
N ASP A 39 -17.64 4.47 1.10
CA ASP A 39 -19.09 4.46 0.94
C ASP A 39 -19.76 3.60 2.03
N LYS A 40 -21.07 3.79 2.17
CA LYS A 40 -21.86 3.11 3.19
C LYS A 40 -21.98 1.61 2.93
N GLU A 41 -22.05 1.22 1.67
CA GLU A 41 -22.13 -0.18 1.25
C GLU A 41 -20.88 -0.94 1.66
N THR A 42 -19.70 -0.34 1.52
CA THR A 42 -18.43 -0.91 2.01
C THR A 42 -18.46 -1.05 3.54
N TYR A 43 -18.95 -0.02 4.25
CA TYR A 43 -19.07 -0.08 5.71
C TYR A 43 -19.98 -1.23 6.16
N GLU A 44 -21.16 -1.38 5.58
CA GLU A 44 -22.10 -2.44 5.87
C GLU A 44 -21.51 -3.83 5.56
N ALA A 45 -20.66 -3.94 4.55
CA ALA A 45 -20.02 -5.20 4.15
C ALA A 45 -18.84 -5.62 5.04
N VAL A 46 -18.23 -4.70 5.80
CA VAL A 46 -17.05 -5.02 6.63
C VAL A 46 -17.35 -5.03 8.12
N ILE A 47 -18.40 -4.35 8.59
CA ILE A 47 -18.70 -4.16 10.03
C ILE A 47 -18.90 -5.48 10.78
N GLU A 48 -19.44 -6.51 10.12
CA GLU A 48 -19.67 -7.84 10.71
C GLU A 48 -18.70 -8.91 10.17
N TYR A 49 -17.68 -8.50 9.38
CA TYR A 49 -16.83 -9.47 8.69
C TYR A 49 -15.87 -10.18 9.64
N ASP A 50 -15.16 -9.43 10.49
CA ASP A 50 -14.30 -9.98 11.55
C ASP A 50 -14.11 -8.91 12.65
N SER A 51 -14.02 -9.33 13.89
CA SER A 51 -13.88 -8.45 15.06
C SER A 51 -12.56 -7.68 15.13
N ARG A 52 -11.57 -8.06 14.36
CA ARG A 52 -10.27 -7.36 14.21
C ARG A 52 -10.34 -6.20 13.21
N ILE A 53 -11.43 -6.10 12.43
CA ILE A 53 -11.66 -4.95 11.54
C ILE A 53 -12.45 -3.90 12.30
N VAL A 54 -11.93 -2.69 12.30
CA VAL A 54 -12.63 -1.51 12.81
C VAL A 54 -12.98 -0.62 11.63
N PRO A 55 -14.22 -0.68 11.15
CA PRO A 55 -14.65 0.17 10.05
C PRO A 55 -14.75 1.63 10.50
N VAL A 56 -14.33 2.53 9.65
CA VAL A 56 -14.45 3.99 9.81
C VAL A 56 -15.10 4.53 8.54
N LEU A 57 -16.15 5.31 8.68
CA LEU A 57 -16.77 5.96 7.52
C LEU A 57 -15.95 7.17 7.08
N LEU A 58 -15.95 7.43 5.78
CA LEU A 58 -15.30 8.63 5.21
C LEU A 58 -15.83 9.91 5.85
N ASP A 59 -17.11 9.99 6.17
CA ASP A 59 -17.75 11.12 6.85
C ASP A 59 -17.05 11.47 8.19
N GLU A 60 -16.52 10.48 8.91
CA GLU A 60 -15.77 10.70 10.16
C GLU A 60 -14.43 11.44 9.92
N LEU A 61 -13.81 11.24 8.75
CA LEU A 61 -12.58 11.95 8.38
C LEU A 61 -12.89 13.36 7.87
N GLU A 62 -14.03 13.54 7.23
CA GLU A 62 -14.48 14.81 6.68
C GLU A 62 -15.00 15.76 7.77
N GLU A 63 -15.53 15.21 8.87
CA GLU A 63 -16.09 16.01 9.96
C GLU A 63 -15.05 16.95 10.56
N GLY A 64 -15.27 18.27 10.38
CA GLY A 64 -14.37 19.32 10.88
C GLY A 64 -13.02 19.42 10.15
N ASN A 65 -12.83 18.71 9.04
CA ASN A 65 -11.61 18.76 8.23
C ASN A 65 -11.80 19.65 6.99
N GLU A 66 -11.72 20.97 7.18
CA GLU A 66 -11.91 21.95 6.11
C GLU A 66 -10.90 21.78 4.96
N LYS A 67 -9.66 21.34 5.24
CA LYS A 67 -8.64 21.10 4.22
C LYS A 67 -9.06 19.95 3.30
N LEU A 68 -9.51 18.84 3.88
CA LEU A 68 -9.96 17.67 3.12
C LEU A 68 -11.22 18.00 2.30
N ALA A 69 -12.20 18.70 2.88
CA ALA A 69 -13.41 19.11 2.21
C ALA A 69 -13.09 20.01 1.00
N SER A 70 -12.24 21.01 1.19
CA SER A 70 -11.78 21.87 0.11
C SER A 70 -11.05 21.10 -0.99
N PHE A 71 -10.17 20.16 -0.63
CA PHE A 71 -9.45 19.34 -1.60
C PHE A 71 -10.40 18.45 -2.41
N LYS A 72 -11.41 17.87 -1.77
CA LYS A 72 -12.45 17.06 -2.41
C LYS A 72 -13.23 17.85 -3.47
N ASP A 73 -13.59 19.10 -3.16
CA ASP A 73 -14.40 19.95 -4.06
C ASP A 73 -13.66 20.36 -5.34
N PHE A 74 -12.33 20.48 -5.29
CA PHE A 74 -11.52 21.00 -6.39
C PHE A 74 -10.63 19.97 -7.09
N SER A 75 -10.58 18.74 -6.59
CA SER A 75 -9.68 17.70 -7.10
C SER A 75 -10.42 16.61 -7.87
N PRO A 76 -9.80 15.98 -8.87
CA PRO A 76 -10.32 14.76 -9.47
C PRO A 76 -10.49 13.65 -8.41
N TYR A 77 -11.49 12.78 -8.61
CA TYR A 77 -11.84 11.73 -7.67
C TYR A 77 -10.64 10.82 -7.28
N ASN A 78 -9.82 10.44 -8.25
CA ASN A 78 -8.62 9.64 -7.98
C ASN A 78 -7.59 10.38 -7.11
N ALA A 79 -7.39 11.68 -7.31
CA ALA A 79 -6.51 12.49 -6.47
C ALA A 79 -7.06 12.60 -5.04
N PHE A 80 -8.39 12.75 -4.90
CA PHE A 80 -9.04 12.69 -3.59
C PHE A 80 -8.81 11.33 -2.90
N CYS A 81 -8.99 10.20 -3.61
CA CYS A 81 -8.72 8.88 -3.05
C CYS A 81 -7.27 8.75 -2.54
N TRP A 82 -6.29 9.22 -3.30
CA TRP A 82 -4.88 9.19 -2.88
C TRP A 82 -4.62 10.05 -1.64
N SER A 83 -5.29 11.19 -1.49
CA SER A 83 -5.12 12.06 -0.32
C SER A 83 -5.57 11.42 1.00
N LEU A 84 -6.43 10.40 0.93
CA LEU A 84 -7.00 9.75 2.10
C LEU A 84 -5.98 8.91 2.88
N ALA A 85 -4.90 8.41 2.25
CA ALA A 85 -3.88 7.63 2.93
C ALA A 85 -3.22 8.44 4.07
N SER A 86 -2.72 9.65 3.76
CA SER A 86 -2.10 10.53 4.77
C SER A 86 -3.13 11.02 5.80
N THR A 87 -4.33 11.39 5.34
CA THR A 87 -5.40 11.91 6.20
C THR A 87 -5.86 10.84 7.19
N PHE A 88 -6.02 9.60 6.75
CA PHE A 88 -6.46 8.51 7.61
C PHE A 88 -5.42 8.11 8.65
N CYS A 89 -4.14 8.01 8.24
CA CYS A 89 -3.06 7.80 9.21
C CYS A 89 -3.06 8.88 10.29
N LEU A 90 -3.18 10.15 9.91
CA LEU A 90 -3.21 11.25 10.86
C LEU A 90 -4.41 11.18 11.82
N TYR A 91 -5.59 10.86 11.28
CA TYR A 91 -6.80 10.63 12.08
C TYR A 91 -6.59 9.51 13.12
N LEU A 92 -5.98 8.40 12.73
CA LEU A 92 -5.75 7.27 13.64
C LEU A 92 -4.76 7.63 14.76
N LEU A 93 -3.68 8.34 14.45
CA LEU A 93 -2.71 8.73 15.45
C LEU A 93 -3.25 9.83 16.39
N GLU A 94 -3.93 10.86 15.85
CA GLU A 94 -4.36 12.02 16.64
C GLU A 94 -5.73 11.83 17.31
N LYS A 95 -6.69 11.16 16.66
CA LYS A 95 -8.06 11.04 17.18
C LYS A 95 -8.33 9.69 17.84
N LYS A 96 -7.75 8.61 17.32
CA LYS A 96 -7.90 7.26 17.91
C LYS A 96 -6.75 6.94 18.87
N ASN A 97 -5.71 7.80 18.98
CA ASN A 97 -4.53 7.63 19.84
C ASN A 97 -3.81 6.30 19.60
N ALA A 98 -3.74 5.83 18.36
CA ALA A 98 -2.95 4.65 18.02
C ALA A 98 -1.46 4.92 18.32
N GLU A 99 -0.75 3.95 18.88
CA GLU A 99 0.70 4.08 19.19
C GLU A 99 1.55 4.16 17.92
N SER A 100 1.09 3.53 16.87
CA SER A 100 1.65 3.58 15.52
C SER A 100 0.62 3.09 14.52
N VAL A 101 0.82 3.37 13.25
CA VAL A 101 -0.02 2.88 12.16
C VAL A 101 0.84 2.47 10.98
N MET A 102 0.52 1.34 10.36
CA MET A 102 1.01 0.95 9.04
C MET A 102 -0.14 0.99 8.06
N TYR A 103 -0.10 1.96 7.15
CA TYR A 103 -1.00 2.01 6.01
C TYR A 103 -0.60 0.94 4.99
N ILE A 104 -1.59 0.27 4.43
CA ILE A 104 -1.40 -0.78 3.44
C ILE A 104 -2.48 -0.60 2.36
N ASP A 105 -2.09 -0.49 1.09
CA ASP A 105 -3.04 -0.46 -0.02
C ASP A 105 -3.87 -1.74 -0.04
N SER A 106 -5.17 -1.60 -0.33
CA SER A 106 -6.12 -2.71 -0.25
C SER A 106 -5.83 -3.87 -1.23
N ASP A 107 -5.04 -3.62 -2.27
CA ASP A 107 -4.63 -4.61 -3.27
C ASP A 107 -3.24 -5.23 -3.02
N ILE A 108 -2.76 -5.13 -1.77
CA ILE A 108 -1.58 -5.87 -1.30
C ILE A 108 -2.00 -7.21 -0.69
N TYR A 109 -1.19 -8.24 -0.92
CA TYR A 109 -1.36 -9.58 -0.34
C TYR A 109 -0.04 -10.06 0.27
N PHE A 110 -0.06 -10.43 1.56
CA PHE A 110 1.10 -10.93 2.28
C PHE A 110 1.26 -12.44 2.11
N TYR A 111 2.50 -12.88 1.90
CA TYR A 111 2.92 -14.28 1.87
C TYR A 111 3.77 -14.65 3.08
N GLN A 112 4.34 -13.65 3.75
CA GLN A 112 5.14 -13.80 4.95
C GLN A 112 4.64 -12.85 6.05
N ASP A 113 5.13 -13.07 7.26
CA ASP A 113 4.73 -12.27 8.41
C ASP A 113 5.05 -10.77 8.20
N PRO A 114 4.05 -9.88 8.26
CA PRO A 114 4.27 -8.44 8.21
C PRO A 114 5.23 -7.91 9.29
N LYS A 115 5.48 -8.70 10.34
CA LYS A 115 6.48 -8.40 11.36
C LYS A 115 7.85 -8.13 10.75
N LEU A 116 8.20 -8.79 9.64
CA LEU A 116 9.47 -8.55 8.95
C LEU A 116 9.64 -7.09 8.54
N VAL A 117 8.55 -6.41 8.13
CA VAL A 117 8.56 -4.98 7.80
C VAL A 117 8.80 -4.13 9.04
N TYR A 118 8.16 -4.47 10.16
CA TYR A 118 8.40 -3.78 11.44
C TYR A 118 9.82 -3.98 11.96
N ASP A 119 10.37 -5.18 11.82
CA ASP A 119 11.74 -5.49 12.25
C ASP A 119 12.78 -4.68 11.47
N GLU A 120 12.54 -4.46 10.16
CA GLU A 120 13.39 -3.58 9.33
C GLU A 120 13.27 -2.11 9.74
N ILE A 121 12.07 -1.63 10.05
CA ILE A 121 11.85 -0.25 10.52
C ILE A 121 12.52 -0.02 11.87
N GLY A 122 12.51 -1.01 12.76
CA GLY A 122 13.12 -0.93 14.08
C GLY A 122 12.54 0.21 14.94
N ASP A 123 13.42 1.05 15.46
CA ASP A 123 13.04 2.16 16.35
C ASP A 123 12.69 3.47 15.61
N LYS A 124 12.73 3.47 14.28
CA LYS A 124 12.46 4.67 13.47
C LYS A 124 11.00 5.10 13.58
N SER A 125 10.78 6.40 13.41
CA SER A 125 9.44 6.99 13.52
C SER A 125 8.61 6.87 12.24
N VAL A 126 9.27 6.69 11.09
CA VAL A 126 8.66 6.61 9.77
C VAL A 126 9.30 5.46 8.98
N GLY A 127 8.50 4.68 8.26
CA GLY A 127 8.96 3.65 7.33
C GLY A 127 8.37 3.85 5.94
N ILE A 128 9.20 3.90 4.91
CA ILE A 128 8.80 4.02 3.51
C ILE A 128 9.48 2.96 2.66
N ILE A 129 8.84 2.52 1.59
CA ILE A 129 9.37 1.47 0.72
C ILE A 129 9.64 2.00 -0.70
N ARG A 130 10.75 1.55 -1.31
CA ARG A 130 11.07 1.92 -2.69
C ARG A 130 10.17 1.19 -3.68
N HIS A 131 9.78 1.86 -4.78
CA HIS A 131 9.17 1.18 -5.92
C HIS A 131 10.06 0.09 -6.52
N ARG A 132 11.37 0.31 -6.50
CA ARG A 132 12.34 -0.53 -7.21
C ARG A 132 12.05 -0.61 -8.71
N HIS A 133 11.64 0.51 -9.28
CA HIS A 133 11.53 0.63 -10.74
C HIS A 133 12.87 0.34 -11.40
N ASN A 134 12.83 -0.35 -12.52
CA ASN A 134 14.03 -0.61 -13.31
C ASN A 134 14.46 0.57 -14.20
N THR A 135 13.84 1.73 -14.05
CA THR A 135 14.18 2.95 -14.82
C THR A 135 14.44 4.08 -13.85
N SER A 136 15.56 4.79 -14.08
CA SER A 136 16.05 5.89 -13.26
C SER A 136 15.16 7.16 -13.26
N LEU A 137 14.03 7.14 -13.95
CA LEU A 137 13.15 8.29 -14.14
C LEU A 137 11.70 7.85 -14.06
N SER A 138 11.26 7.47 -12.86
CA SER A 138 9.85 7.30 -12.63
C SER A 138 9.21 8.65 -12.32
N VAL A 139 8.25 9.05 -13.15
CA VAL A 139 7.35 10.17 -12.82
C VAL A 139 6.57 9.90 -11.54
N ASP A 140 6.42 8.60 -11.20
CA ASP A 140 5.69 8.14 -10.03
C ASP A 140 6.50 8.27 -8.73
N GLY A 141 7.77 8.64 -8.80
CA GLY A 141 8.65 8.80 -7.64
C GLY A 141 9.42 7.54 -7.27
N GLU A 142 10.40 7.71 -6.40
CA GLU A 142 11.27 6.64 -5.91
C GLU A 142 10.54 5.68 -4.97
N PHE A 143 9.58 6.19 -4.20
CA PHE A 143 8.89 5.47 -3.14
C PHE A 143 7.43 5.19 -3.50
N ASN A 144 6.90 4.09 -2.95
CA ASN A 144 5.51 3.67 -3.13
C ASN A 144 4.72 3.85 -1.83
N VAL A 145 3.50 4.37 -1.93
CA VAL A 145 2.61 4.52 -0.77
C VAL A 145 2.03 3.18 -0.31
N GLY A 146 2.06 2.15 -1.13
CA GLY A 146 1.43 0.86 -0.84
C GLY A 146 1.71 0.28 0.54
N ILE A 147 2.89 0.53 1.12
CA ILE A 147 3.17 0.32 2.55
C ILE A 147 3.91 1.53 3.10
N ILE A 148 3.35 2.13 4.16
CA ILE A 148 3.97 3.26 4.85
C ILE A 148 3.65 3.19 6.36
N TYR A 149 4.66 3.47 7.18
CA TYR A 149 4.54 3.38 8.63
C TYR A 149 4.79 4.71 9.30
N PHE A 150 3.99 5.01 10.33
CA PHE A 150 4.19 6.15 11.21
C PHE A 150 4.02 5.76 12.68
N LYS A 151 4.95 6.20 13.51
CA LYS A 151 4.88 6.09 14.96
C LYS A 151 4.25 7.35 15.53
N ASN A 152 3.48 7.21 16.61
CA ASN A 152 2.88 8.33 17.31
C ASN A 152 3.90 8.98 18.27
N ASP A 153 4.95 9.54 17.69
CA ASP A 153 5.93 10.38 18.37
C ASP A 153 6.12 11.70 17.61
N GLU A 154 6.93 12.59 18.15
CA GLU A 154 7.09 13.94 17.60
C GLU A 154 7.52 13.91 16.13
N ALA A 155 8.53 13.11 15.78
CA ALA A 155 9.05 13.03 14.41
C ALA A 155 8.07 12.36 13.44
N GLY A 156 7.39 11.29 13.86
CA GLY A 156 6.38 10.60 13.03
C GLY A 156 5.18 11.49 12.74
N ILE A 157 4.67 12.20 13.76
CA ILE A 157 3.55 13.13 13.60
C ILE A 157 3.94 14.34 12.74
N GLU A 158 5.14 14.92 12.96
CA GLU A 158 5.60 16.05 12.14
C GLU A 158 5.74 15.67 10.67
N CYS A 159 6.34 14.52 10.38
CA CYS A 159 6.46 14.00 9.03
C CYS A 159 5.08 13.75 8.37
N LEU A 160 4.17 13.12 9.09
CA LEU A 160 2.83 12.82 8.60
C LEU A 160 2.00 14.09 8.34
N ARG A 161 2.08 15.08 9.24
CA ARG A 161 1.43 16.38 9.02
C ARG A 161 1.99 17.09 7.80
N TRP A 162 3.32 17.10 7.66
CA TRP A 162 3.94 17.68 6.48
C TRP A 162 3.46 17.02 5.19
N TRP A 163 3.39 15.67 5.15
CA TRP A 163 2.89 14.94 3.99
C TRP A 163 1.42 15.26 3.70
N ASN A 164 0.57 15.23 4.71
CA ASN A 164 -0.85 15.56 4.57
C ASN A 164 -1.05 16.99 4.05
N ASP A 165 -0.32 17.96 4.58
CA ASP A 165 -0.39 19.35 4.11
C ASP A 165 0.18 19.51 2.70
N ALA A 166 1.25 18.81 2.35
CA ALA A 166 1.81 18.81 1.00
C ALA A 166 0.78 18.30 -0.03
N VAL A 167 0.06 17.23 0.31
CA VAL A 167 -0.98 16.66 -0.56
C VAL A 167 -2.20 17.57 -0.65
N LEU A 168 -2.77 17.98 0.49
CA LEU A 168 -4.05 18.71 0.51
C LEU A 168 -3.93 20.19 0.13
N LEU A 169 -2.80 20.82 0.40
CA LEU A 169 -2.59 22.26 0.20
C LEU A 169 -1.61 22.58 -0.94
N GLY A 170 -0.97 21.56 -1.54
CA GLY A 170 0.03 21.76 -2.59
C GLY A 170 1.24 22.58 -2.12
N THR A 171 1.64 22.45 -0.85
CA THR A 171 2.72 23.25 -0.25
C THR A 171 4.10 22.94 -0.79
N THR A 172 4.24 21.87 -1.57
CA THR A 172 5.50 21.40 -2.17
C THR A 172 5.26 21.05 -3.65
N PRO A 173 4.97 22.06 -4.50
CA PRO A 173 4.50 21.83 -5.87
C PRO A 173 5.52 21.13 -6.76
N GLU A 174 6.81 21.21 -6.44
CA GLU A 174 7.88 20.50 -7.17
C GLU A 174 7.80 18.98 -7.04
N LEU A 175 7.08 18.47 -6.03
CA LEU A 175 6.85 17.05 -5.79
C LEU A 175 5.43 16.58 -6.16
N SER A 176 4.58 17.44 -6.70
CA SER A 176 3.15 17.17 -6.96
C SER A 176 2.85 16.43 -8.27
N THR A 177 3.83 15.78 -8.90
CA THR A 177 3.66 15.22 -10.26
C THR A 177 2.87 13.91 -10.29
N CYS A 178 2.76 13.19 -9.20
CA CYS A 178 2.06 11.90 -9.15
C CYS A 178 1.36 11.68 -7.81
N GLY A 179 0.17 12.26 -7.68
CA GLY A 179 -0.68 12.07 -6.51
C GLY A 179 0.04 12.39 -5.21
N ASP A 180 -0.09 11.48 -4.26
CA ASP A 180 0.47 11.59 -2.91
C ASP A 180 1.87 11.00 -2.76
N GLN A 181 2.26 10.05 -3.62
CA GLN A 181 3.47 9.25 -3.42
C GLN A 181 4.78 9.98 -3.75
N LYS A 182 4.78 10.92 -4.72
CA LYS A 182 5.99 11.69 -5.07
C LYS A 182 6.50 12.54 -3.89
N TYR A 183 5.62 12.95 -2.99
CA TYR A 183 6.00 13.68 -1.78
C TYR A 183 6.90 12.87 -0.84
N LEU A 184 6.87 11.53 -0.88
CA LEU A 184 7.73 10.68 -0.05
C LEU A 184 9.23 10.93 -0.29
N GLU A 185 9.61 11.42 -1.48
CA GLU A 185 10.99 11.84 -1.78
C GLU A 185 11.47 12.97 -0.84
N GLY A 186 10.54 13.73 -0.27
CA GLY A 186 10.83 14.76 0.71
C GLY A 186 11.11 14.25 2.14
N PHE A 187 10.82 12.99 2.46
CA PHE A 187 10.90 12.49 3.82
C PHE A 187 12.35 12.41 4.32
N VAL A 188 13.21 11.71 3.62
CA VAL A 188 14.62 11.57 4.03
C VAL A 188 15.33 12.93 4.10
N PRO A 189 15.22 13.83 3.11
CA PRO A 189 15.85 15.15 3.20
C PRO A 189 15.38 16.03 4.37
N ARG A 190 14.11 15.85 4.83
CA ARG A 190 13.52 16.68 5.88
C ARG A 190 13.63 16.09 7.27
N PHE A 191 13.45 14.78 7.39
CA PHE A 191 13.32 14.08 8.67
C PHE A 191 14.48 13.15 8.98
N GLY A 192 15.44 13.02 8.06
CA GLY A 192 16.75 12.37 8.26
C GLY A 192 16.66 11.00 8.93
N ASP A 193 17.34 10.87 10.06
CA ASP A 193 17.45 9.61 10.79
C ASP A 193 16.14 9.06 11.37
N SER A 194 15.08 9.85 11.40
CA SER A 194 13.75 9.38 11.82
C SER A 194 13.07 8.49 10.78
N VAL A 195 13.57 8.50 9.53
CA VAL A 195 13.00 7.75 8.41
C VAL A 195 13.80 6.49 8.14
N CYS A 196 13.13 5.33 8.13
CA CYS A 196 13.64 4.10 7.59
C CYS A 196 13.21 3.97 6.12
N VAL A 197 14.18 3.81 5.23
CA VAL A 197 13.92 3.37 3.85
C VAL A 197 14.04 1.85 3.84
N ILE A 198 12.90 1.17 3.76
CA ILE A 198 12.80 -0.28 3.68
C ILE A 198 13.35 -0.72 2.32
N ASP A 199 14.52 -1.36 2.30
CA ASP A 199 15.21 -1.58 1.04
C ASP A 199 15.58 -3.05 0.80
N GLU A 200 16.66 -3.57 1.39
CA GLU A 200 17.30 -4.77 0.88
C GLU A 200 16.81 -6.07 1.50
N THR A 201 16.13 -6.03 2.64
CA THR A 201 15.75 -7.23 3.39
C THR A 201 14.31 -7.66 3.11
N ILE A 202 13.49 -6.77 2.58
CA ILE A 202 12.07 -7.02 2.28
C ILE A 202 11.87 -7.16 0.78
N ALA A 203 11.87 -8.39 0.29
CA ALA A 203 11.47 -8.65 -1.09
C ALA A 203 9.95 -8.45 -1.26
N HIS A 204 9.55 -7.59 -2.19
CA HIS A 204 8.14 -7.38 -2.54
C HIS A 204 7.94 -7.37 -4.04
N GLY A 205 6.87 -8.03 -4.49
CA GLY A 205 6.47 -8.07 -5.89
C GLY A 205 5.51 -6.94 -6.23
N ALA A 206 5.64 -6.40 -7.43
CA ALA A 206 4.70 -5.43 -8.00
C ALA A 206 4.84 -5.40 -9.52
N PRO A 207 3.82 -4.91 -10.26
CA PRO A 207 3.88 -4.81 -11.71
C PRO A 207 5.13 -4.13 -12.27
N TRP A 208 5.69 -3.18 -11.56
CA TRP A 208 6.83 -2.38 -12.00
C TRP A 208 8.20 -2.96 -11.63
N ASN A 209 8.28 -3.95 -10.73
CA ASN A 209 9.55 -4.45 -10.20
C ASN A 209 9.81 -5.96 -10.40
N PHE A 210 8.88 -6.72 -10.96
CA PHE A 210 9.07 -8.17 -11.17
C PHE A 210 10.37 -8.55 -11.89
N ARG A 211 10.91 -7.65 -12.70
CA ARG A 211 12.17 -7.86 -13.42
C ARG A 211 13.41 -7.89 -12.54
N LEU A 212 13.31 -7.37 -11.32
CA LEU A 212 14.44 -7.35 -10.39
C LEU A 212 14.69 -8.71 -9.76
N TYR A 213 13.68 -9.58 -9.80
CA TYR A 213 13.73 -10.89 -9.18
C TYR A 213 13.79 -11.98 -10.23
N VAL A 214 14.57 -13.02 -9.93
CA VAL A 214 14.34 -14.32 -10.55
C VAL A 214 13.34 -15.03 -9.66
N TYR A 215 12.12 -15.18 -10.18
CA TYR A 215 11.13 -16.03 -9.55
C TYR A 215 11.52 -17.46 -9.88
N ASP A 216 12.29 -18.08 -9.01
CA ASP A 216 12.48 -19.51 -9.11
C ASP A 216 11.13 -20.17 -8.77
N TYR A 217 10.87 -21.29 -9.40
CA TYR A 217 9.70 -22.14 -9.15
C TYR A 217 9.79 -22.83 -7.81
N ILE A 218 10.04 -22.04 -6.79
CA ILE A 218 10.26 -22.59 -5.49
C ILE A 218 8.90 -22.72 -4.87
N ASP A 219 8.62 -23.89 -4.44
CA ASP A 219 7.41 -24.29 -3.72
C ASP A 219 7.16 -23.46 -2.45
N GLU A 220 8.01 -22.52 -2.10
CA GLU A 220 8.07 -21.83 -0.82
C GLU A 220 7.91 -20.29 -0.91
N GLY A 221 7.60 -19.73 -2.07
CA GLY A 221 7.39 -18.28 -2.21
C GLY A 221 8.65 -17.43 -2.04
N ASN A 222 9.84 -18.00 -2.35
CA ASN A 222 11.09 -17.28 -2.36
C ASN A 222 11.35 -16.64 -3.73
N VAL A 223 12.15 -15.58 -3.73
CA VAL A 223 12.68 -14.92 -4.92
C VAL A 223 14.20 -14.82 -4.83
N ILE A 224 14.85 -14.84 -5.97
CA ILE A 224 16.28 -14.56 -6.06
C ILE A 224 16.45 -13.11 -6.44
N TRP A 225 17.10 -12.35 -5.56
CA TRP A 225 17.42 -10.94 -5.79
C TRP A 225 18.95 -10.77 -5.73
N GLY A 226 19.53 -10.48 -6.88
CA GLY A 226 20.99 -10.53 -7.02
C GLY A 226 21.53 -11.97 -6.82
N ASP A 227 22.31 -12.16 -5.79
CA ASP A 227 22.88 -13.44 -5.37
C ASP A 227 22.20 -14.05 -4.13
N LYS A 228 21.13 -13.42 -3.61
CA LYS A 228 20.42 -13.81 -2.40
C LYS A 228 19.09 -14.46 -2.72
N VAL A 229 18.78 -15.56 -2.06
CA VAL A 229 17.43 -16.13 -1.98
C VAL A 229 16.72 -15.51 -0.78
N GLN A 230 15.53 -14.95 -1.01
CA GLN A 230 14.76 -14.28 0.02
C GLN A 230 13.29 -14.65 -0.08
N PRO A 231 12.53 -14.69 1.03
CA PRO A 231 11.09 -14.83 0.95
C PRO A 231 10.47 -13.60 0.32
N LEU A 232 9.50 -13.82 -0.59
CA LEU A 232 8.61 -12.76 -1.04
C LEU A 232 7.66 -12.42 0.10
N VAL A 233 7.82 -11.23 0.68
CA VAL A 233 7.04 -10.85 1.86
C VAL A 233 5.61 -10.51 1.47
N PHE A 234 5.43 -9.72 0.43
CA PHE A 234 4.11 -9.36 -0.12
C PHE A 234 4.18 -9.07 -1.62
N ASN A 235 3.01 -9.06 -2.26
CA ASN A 235 2.85 -8.57 -3.62
C ASN A 235 1.77 -7.48 -3.66
N HIS A 236 2.06 -6.40 -4.37
CA HIS A 236 1.14 -5.32 -4.66
C HIS A 236 0.49 -5.59 -6.03
N PHE A 237 -0.78 -5.98 -6.03
CA PHE A 237 -1.53 -6.33 -7.23
C PHE A 237 -2.16 -5.09 -7.91
N SER A 238 -1.38 -4.03 -8.00
CA SER A 238 -1.83 -2.76 -8.59
C SER A 238 -2.48 -2.97 -9.94
N LYS A 239 -3.70 -2.41 -10.08
CA LYS A 239 -4.51 -2.50 -11.31
C LYS A 239 -4.78 -3.92 -11.78
N PHE A 240 -5.01 -4.83 -10.81
CA PHE A 240 -5.43 -6.20 -11.11
C PHE A 240 -6.65 -6.23 -12.04
N GLY A 241 -6.58 -7.04 -13.08
CA GLY A 241 -7.65 -7.14 -14.08
C GLY A 241 -7.47 -8.30 -15.02
N TYR A 242 -8.19 -8.28 -16.12
CA TYR A 242 -8.19 -9.32 -17.16
C TYR A 242 -7.83 -8.73 -18.50
N ALA A 243 -7.00 -9.46 -19.27
CA ALA A 243 -6.79 -9.19 -20.68
C ALA A 243 -8.02 -9.62 -21.51
N ASP A 244 -8.11 -9.15 -22.76
CA ASP A 244 -9.24 -9.45 -23.65
C ASP A 244 -9.38 -10.98 -23.96
N ASP A 245 -8.31 -11.75 -23.80
CA ASP A 245 -8.28 -13.21 -23.94
C ASP A 245 -8.53 -13.98 -22.63
N GLY A 246 -8.92 -13.27 -21.57
CA GLY A 246 -9.26 -13.84 -20.26
C GLY A 246 -8.05 -14.13 -19.36
N ARG A 247 -6.82 -13.87 -19.81
CA ARG A 247 -5.65 -13.95 -18.93
C ARG A 247 -5.70 -12.87 -17.89
N ILE A 248 -5.26 -13.19 -16.68
CA ILE A 248 -5.14 -12.22 -15.62
C ILE A 248 -3.98 -11.28 -15.95
N TRP A 249 -4.25 -9.99 -15.89
CA TRP A 249 -3.31 -8.97 -16.32
C TRP A 249 -3.46 -7.69 -15.50
N PRO A 250 -2.39 -7.10 -14.98
CA PRO A 250 -2.47 -5.74 -14.50
C PRO A 250 -2.65 -4.83 -15.72
N ASP A 251 -3.44 -3.80 -15.59
CA ASP A 251 -3.88 -2.87 -16.65
C ASP A 251 -3.02 -2.89 -17.93
N LYS A 252 -3.61 -3.38 -19.02
CA LYS A 252 -2.96 -3.53 -20.31
C LYS A 252 -2.35 -2.23 -20.88
N ASN A 253 -2.86 -1.09 -20.44
CA ASN A 253 -2.37 0.21 -20.90
C ASN A 253 -1.08 0.62 -20.20
N CYS A 254 -0.87 0.21 -18.95
CA CYS A 254 0.32 0.52 -18.17
C CYS A 254 1.45 -0.52 -18.38
N TYR A 255 1.08 -1.79 -18.60
CA TYR A 255 2.03 -2.91 -18.61
C TYR A 255 1.87 -3.79 -19.84
N ALA A 256 1.73 -3.17 -21.00
CA ALA A 256 1.49 -3.85 -22.25
C ALA A 256 2.53 -4.96 -22.54
N PRO A 257 2.12 -6.09 -23.17
CA PRO A 257 2.99 -7.25 -23.40
C PRO A 257 4.28 -6.97 -24.17
N HIS A 258 4.29 -5.92 -25.01
CA HIS A 258 5.46 -5.52 -25.77
C HIS A 258 6.49 -4.71 -24.96
N THR A 259 6.15 -4.29 -23.73
CA THR A 259 7.11 -3.69 -22.82
C THR A 259 7.94 -4.78 -22.15
N MET A 260 9.12 -4.41 -21.65
CA MET A 260 9.95 -5.37 -20.92
C MET A 260 9.26 -5.86 -19.64
N ASN A 261 8.46 -5.02 -18.98
CA ASN A 261 7.64 -5.45 -17.86
C ASN A 261 6.53 -6.42 -18.30
N GLY A 262 5.87 -6.15 -19.43
CA GLY A 262 4.88 -7.03 -19.99
C GLY A 262 5.40 -8.44 -20.31
N ALA A 263 6.64 -8.55 -20.80
CA ALA A 263 7.26 -9.84 -21.04
C ALA A 263 7.45 -10.67 -19.76
N VAL A 264 7.80 -10.02 -18.65
CA VAL A 264 7.95 -10.69 -17.33
C VAL A 264 6.60 -11.22 -16.82
N TYR A 265 5.51 -10.51 -17.09
CA TYR A 265 4.17 -10.99 -16.77
C TYR A 265 3.80 -12.29 -17.40
N MET A 266 4.37 -12.59 -18.56
CA MET A 266 4.13 -13.86 -19.27
C MET A 266 4.88 -15.04 -18.65
N LEU A 267 5.79 -14.78 -17.70
CA LEU A 267 6.50 -15.87 -17.02
C LEU A 267 5.51 -16.70 -16.17
N PRO A 268 5.54 -18.02 -16.29
CA PRO A 268 4.62 -18.90 -15.55
C PRO A 268 4.61 -18.65 -14.03
N ALA A 269 5.76 -18.35 -13.45
CA ALA A 269 5.87 -18.06 -12.02
C ALA A 269 5.09 -16.79 -11.63
N VAL A 270 5.19 -15.71 -12.42
CA VAL A 270 4.44 -14.47 -12.18
C VAL A 270 2.95 -14.69 -12.40
N GLN A 271 2.56 -15.39 -13.48
CA GLN A 271 1.17 -15.76 -13.74
C GLN A 271 0.56 -16.60 -12.62
N LYS A 272 1.36 -17.45 -11.97
CA LYS A 272 0.89 -18.23 -10.82
C LYS A 272 0.47 -17.31 -9.65
N PHE A 273 1.25 -16.30 -9.30
CA PHE A 273 0.88 -15.34 -8.25
C PHE A 273 -0.45 -14.66 -8.55
N TYR A 274 -0.65 -14.19 -9.78
CA TYR A 274 -1.91 -13.58 -10.19
C TYR A 274 -3.07 -14.56 -10.18
N THR A 275 -2.85 -15.79 -10.63
CA THR A 275 -3.87 -16.84 -10.63
C THR A 275 -4.27 -17.24 -9.21
N ASP A 276 -3.32 -17.35 -8.31
CA ASP A 276 -3.59 -17.70 -6.91
C ASP A 276 -4.31 -16.55 -6.19
N TYR A 277 -3.89 -15.30 -6.40
CA TYR A 277 -4.62 -14.14 -5.88
C TYR A 277 -6.05 -14.05 -6.42
N HIS A 278 -6.26 -14.31 -7.70
CA HIS A 278 -7.62 -14.38 -8.27
C HIS A 278 -8.49 -15.42 -7.56
N LYS A 279 -7.95 -16.62 -7.28
CA LYS A 279 -8.68 -17.64 -6.53
C LYS A 279 -9.04 -17.18 -5.12
N GLU A 280 -8.16 -16.42 -4.46
CA GLU A 280 -8.48 -15.84 -3.15
C GLU A 280 -9.63 -14.84 -3.27
N LEU A 281 -9.62 -13.94 -4.27
CA LEU A 281 -10.71 -13.00 -4.52
C LEU A 281 -12.05 -13.69 -4.82
N GLU A 282 -12.03 -14.87 -5.46
CA GLU A 282 -13.26 -15.63 -5.75
C GLU A 282 -13.86 -16.32 -4.51
N LYS A 283 -13.06 -16.61 -3.49
CA LYS A 283 -13.56 -17.15 -2.21
C LYS A 283 -14.31 -16.10 -1.38
N ILE A 284 -14.03 -14.82 -1.63
CA ILE A 284 -14.60 -13.68 -0.88
C ILE A 284 -16.01 -13.40 -1.39
N LYS A 285 -16.95 -13.50 -0.47
CA LYS A 285 -18.37 -13.23 -0.72
C LYS A 285 -18.71 -11.77 -0.44
#